data_b4c911f2b12d0a523d3d49d2bbc1a9ee
#
_entry.id   b4c911f2b12d0a523d3d49d2bbc1a9ee
#
_cell.length_a   1.000
_cell.length_b   1.000
_cell.length_c   1.000
_cell.angle_alpha   90.00
_cell.angle_beta   90.00
_cell.angle_gamma   90.00
#
_symmetry.space_group_name_H-M   'P 1'
#
loop_
_entity.id
_entity.type
_entity.pdbx_description
1 polymer ?
#
loop_
_entity_poly.entity_id
_entity_poly.type
_entity_poly.pdbx_seq_one_letter_code
_entity_poly.pdbx_strand_id
1 'polypeptide(L)'
;RGVCMDEQENIRIGSLTTFSHITRDPIIIEKINVLGEAVDMVGGPQIRNAGTIGGNTCNGVTSADSASTLHAWEAIVELTGVNGKRYLPIKDFYIKAGTVDINIAEGEIQTAILIPKASWENTKGFYIKYGMRNAMEIATTGCSVNVRLSEDKKTFDRVRIAYGVAGPVPMRAPSAEAVVNGQPVTMENVEAFSRAVLEDINPRDSWRASKAFRKHIAVEMAKRALIESVKRCGGEI
;
A
#
# COMPACT_ATOMS: atom_id res chain seq x y z
N ARG A 1 11.60 -8.52 -15.07
CA ARG A 1 10.31 -9.16 -14.73
C ARG A 1 10.51 -10.20 -13.66
N GLY A 2 9.43 -10.57 -12.97
CA GLY A 2 9.42 -11.62 -11.96
C GLY A 2 9.55 -11.11 -10.54
N VAL A 3 9.37 -12.04 -9.60
CA VAL A 3 9.49 -11.82 -8.17
C VAL A 3 10.56 -12.79 -7.66
N CYS A 4 11.45 -12.32 -6.80
CA CYS A 4 12.45 -13.16 -6.14
C CYS A 4 12.76 -12.60 -4.74
N MET A 5 13.43 -13.41 -3.94
CA MET A 5 14.06 -12.96 -2.70
C MET A 5 15.53 -12.62 -3.00
N ASP A 6 16.03 -11.53 -2.42
CA ASP A 6 17.46 -11.22 -2.45
C ASP A 6 18.21 -11.91 -1.28
N GLU A 7 19.53 -11.71 -1.20
CA GLU A 7 20.37 -12.31 -0.16
C GLU A 7 20.03 -11.83 1.26
N GLN A 8 19.39 -10.67 1.38
CA GLN A 8 18.89 -10.10 2.65
C GLN A 8 17.44 -10.49 2.92
N GLU A 9 16.87 -11.40 2.12
CA GLU A 9 15.47 -11.82 2.18
C GLU A 9 14.47 -10.68 1.92
N ASN A 10 14.87 -9.60 1.25
CA ASN A 10 13.91 -8.63 0.73
C ASN A 10 13.19 -9.23 -0.49
N ILE A 11 11.91 -8.94 -0.64
CA ILE A 11 11.16 -9.34 -1.83
C ILE A 11 11.44 -8.31 -2.92
N ARG A 12 12.02 -8.75 -4.02
CA ARG A 12 12.32 -7.93 -5.19
C ARG A 12 11.34 -8.21 -6.32
N ILE A 13 10.61 -7.17 -6.75
CA ILE A 13 9.62 -7.23 -7.84
C ILE A 13 10.16 -6.39 -9.00
N GLY A 14 10.50 -7.03 -10.13
CA GLY A 14 10.97 -6.32 -11.31
C GLY A 14 9.89 -5.40 -11.88
N SER A 15 10.23 -4.17 -12.28
CA SER A 15 9.26 -3.15 -12.71
C SER A 15 8.32 -3.58 -13.85
N LEU A 16 8.78 -4.45 -14.74
CA LEU A 16 7.98 -4.99 -15.84
C LEU A 16 7.17 -6.24 -15.47
N THR A 17 7.02 -6.55 -14.18
CA THR A 17 6.16 -7.64 -13.70
C THR A 17 4.71 -7.20 -13.80
N THR A 18 3.88 -7.98 -14.50
CA THR A 18 2.47 -7.67 -14.70
C THR A 18 1.66 -7.94 -13.45
N PHE A 19 0.51 -7.28 -13.31
CA PHE A 19 -0.40 -7.52 -12.20
C PHE A 19 -0.88 -8.98 -12.14
N SER A 20 -1.20 -9.58 -13.30
CA SER A 20 -1.58 -11.01 -13.37
C SER A 20 -0.44 -11.95 -12.95
N HIS A 21 0.81 -11.57 -13.08
CA HIS A 21 1.94 -12.32 -12.52
C HIS A 21 1.95 -12.18 -10.99
N ILE A 22 1.88 -10.95 -10.48
CA ILE A 22 1.92 -10.65 -9.05
C ILE A 22 0.82 -11.38 -8.28
N THR A 23 -0.41 -11.44 -8.82
CA THR A 23 -1.55 -12.11 -8.17
C THR A 23 -1.38 -13.63 -8.04
N ARG A 24 -0.49 -14.24 -8.82
CA ARG A 24 -0.29 -15.70 -8.86
C ARG A 24 1.08 -16.13 -8.35
N ASP A 25 1.95 -15.18 -8.05
CA ASP A 25 3.31 -15.48 -7.62
C ASP A 25 3.32 -16.08 -6.21
N PRO A 26 3.98 -17.22 -5.98
CA PRO A 26 4.01 -17.90 -4.69
C PRO A 26 4.58 -17.04 -3.56
N ILE A 27 5.63 -16.25 -3.83
CA ILE A 27 6.25 -15.37 -2.83
C ILE A 27 5.26 -14.28 -2.41
N ILE A 28 4.55 -13.69 -3.37
CA ILE A 28 3.54 -12.66 -3.08
C ILE A 28 2.40 -13.26 -2.25
N ILE A 29 1.87 -14.41 -2.66
CA ILE A 29 0.75 -15.10 -1.99
C ILE A 29 1.12 -15.44 -0.54
N GLU A 30 2.31 -15.97 -0.32
CA GLU A 30 2.73 -16.40 1.01
C GLU A 30 3.09 -15.24 1.93
N LYS A 31 3.87 -14.28 1.42
CA LYS A 31 4.52 -13.24 2.24
C LYS A 31 3.75 -11.92 2.31
N ILE A 32 3.24 -11.44 1.19
CA ILE A 32 2.64 -10.09 1.04
C ILE A 32 1.35 -10.14 0.20
N ASN A 33 0.47 -11.10 0.47
CA ASN A 33 -0.74 -11.36 -0.31
C ASN A 33 -1.61 -10.10 -0.55
N VAL A 34 -1.62 -9.18 0.39
CA VAL A 34 -2.34 -7.91 0.28
C VAL A 34 -1.97 -7.10 -0.97
N LEU A 35 -0.71 -7.17 -1.43
CA LEU A 35 -0.33 -6.55 -2.70
C LEU A 35 -0.99 -7.26 -3.88
N GLY A 36 -1.00 -8.61 -3.86
CA GLY A 36 -1.69 -9.42 -4.87
C GLY A 36 -3.18 -9.10 -4.95
N GLU A 37 -3.85 -9.04 -3.80
CA GLU A 37 -5.27 -8.69 -3.70
C GLU A 37 -5.56 -7.28 -4.27
N ALA A 38 -4.74 -6.30 -3.93
CA ALA A 38 -4.92 -4.93 -4.40
C ALA A 38 -4.75 -4.81 -5.92
N VAL A 39 -3.71 -5.42 -6.48
CA VAL A 39 -3.47 -5.33 -7.92
C VAL A 39 -4.45 -6.18 -8.74
N ASP A 40 -5.12 -7.17 -8.13
CA ASP A 40 -6.20 -7.91 -8.78
C ASP A 40 -7.47 -7.05 -8.96
N MET A 41 -7.60 -5.96 -8.20
CA MET A 41 -8.69 -4.98 -8.36
C MET A 41 -8.41 -3.93 -9.46
N VAL A 42 -7.25 -3.99 -10.12
CA VAL A 42 -6.91 -3.05 -11.21
C VAL A 42 -7.62 -3.44 -12.50
N GLY A 43 -8.49 -2.57 -13.01
CA GLY A 43 -9.14 -2.73 -14.31
C GLY A 43 -9.81 -4.10 -14.50
N GLY A 44 -9.66 -4.63 -15.72
CA GLY A 44 -10.08 -6.01 -16.08
C GLY A 44 -8.88 -6.92 -16.36
N PRO A 45 -9.11 -8.21 -16.67
CA PRO A 45 -8.04 -9.18 -16.94
C PRO A 45 -7.07 -8.74 -18.04
N GLN A 46 -7.55 -8.11 -19.10
CA GLN A 46 -6.71 -7.60 -20.19
C GLN A 46 -5.74 -6.52 -19.70
N ILE A 47 -6.24 -5.61 -18.85
CA ILE A 47 -5.41 -4.56 -18.24
C ILE A 47 -4.36 -5.19 -17.33
N ARG A 48 -4.74 -6.18 -16.50
CA ARG A 48 -3.80 -6.83 -15.58
C ARG A 48 -2.75 -7.68 -16.28
N ASN A 49 -3.06 -8.23 -17.45
CA ASN A 49 -2.10 -8.99 -18.25
C ASN A 49 -1.04 -8.10 -18.93
N ALA A 50 -1.36 -6.84 -19.22
CA ALA A 50 -0.47 -5.87 -19.85
C ALA A 50 0.14 -4.89 -18.86
N GLY A 51 -0.64 -4.41 -17.89
CA GLY A 51 -0.21 -3.44 -16.89
C GLY A 51 0.84 -4.01 -15.95
N THR A 52 1.87 -3.21 -15.66
CA THR A 52 3.00 -3.60 -14.82
C THR A 52 3.06 -2.78 -13.53
N ILE A 53 3.68 -3.33 -12.50
CA ILE A 53 3.85 -2.63 -11.22
C ILE A 53 4.66 -1.35 -11.37
N GLY A 54 5.73 -1.36 -12.17
CA GLY A 54 6.54 -0.19 -12.44
C GLY A 54 5.80 0.87 -13.25
N GLY A 55 5.04 0.48 -14.27
CA GLY A 55 4.18 1.41 -15.01
C GLY A 55 3.13 2.06 -14.14
N ASN A 56 2.55 1.33 -13.19
CA ASN A 56 1.56 1.84 -12.25
C ASN A 56 2.16 2.84 -11.26
N THR A 57 3.34 2.56 -10.70
CA THR A 57 4.02 3.47 -9.78
C THR A 57 4.56 4.71 -10.49
N CYS A 58 5.21 4.54 -11.65
CA CYS A 58 5.77 5.65 -12.44
C CYS A 58 4.69 6.58 -13.02
N ASN A 59 3.46 6.12 -13.19
CA ASN A 59 2.33 6.97 -13.59
C ASN A 59 2.01 8.06 -12.54
N GLY A 60 2.44 7.88 -11.30
CA GLY A 60 2.36 8.88 -10.24
C GLY A 60 0.96 9.23 -9.77
N VAL A 61 -0.08 8.48 -10.17
CA VAL A 61 -1.46 8.78 -9.78
C VAL A 61 -1.78 8.30 -8.37
N THR A 62 -2.52 9.13 -7.63
CA THR A 62 -2.91 8.82 -6.25
C THR A 62 -3.88 7.65 -6.12
N SER A 63 -4.57 7.30 -7.21
CA SER A 63 -5.60 6.26 -7.26
C SER A 63 -5.07 4.88 -7.69
N ALA A 64 -3.75 4.72 -7.80
CA ALA A 64 -3.14 3.44 -8.09
C ALA A 64 -3.37 2.46 -6.94
N ASP A 65 -4.03 1.34 -7.20
CA ASP A 65 -4.40 0.36 -6.15
C ASP A 65 -3.16 -0.25 -5.46
N SER A 66 -2.04 -0.39 -6.18
CA SER A 66 -0.78 -0.85 -5.59
C SER A 66 -0.12 0.17 -4.67
N ALA A 67 -0.39 1.47 -4.84
CA ALA A 67 0.39 2.51 -4.18
C ALA A 67 0.20 2.52 -2.66
N SER A 68 -1.03 2.38 -2.16
CA SER A 68 -1.28 2.30 -0.72
C SER A 68 -0.68 1.03 -0.10
N THR A 69 -0.75 -0.12 -0.80
CA THR A 69 -0.13 -1.35 -0.30
C THR A 69 1.39 -1.22 -0.24
N LEU A 70 2.02 -0.66 -1.27
CA LEU A 70 3.46 -0.44 -1.29
C LEU A 70 3.91 0.53 -0.19
N HIS A 71 3.14 1.58 0.12
CA HIS A 71 3.43 2.47 1.24
C HIS A 71 3.29 1.76 2.60
N ALA A 72 2.26 0.94 2.79
CA ALA A 72 2.09 0.16 4.01
C ALA A 72 3.17 -0.92 4.19
N TRP A 73 3.73 -1.43 3.09
CA TRP A 73 4.89 -2.34 3.08
C TRP A 73 6.24 -1.61 3.17
N GLU A 74 6.25 -0.27 3.26
CA GLU A 74 7.47 0.54 3.28
C GLU A 74 8.43 0.20 2.13
N ALA A 75 7.86 0.03 0.94
CA ALA A 75 8.58 -0.36 -0.25
C ALA A 75 9.71 0.63 -0.58
N ILE A 76 10.75 0.10 -1.22
CA ILE A 76 11.88 0.87 -1.73
C ILE A 76 11.88 0.76 -3.25
N VAL A 77 11.97 1.87 -3.94
CA VAL A 77 12.07 1.92 -5.41
C VAL A 77 13.54 1.86 -5.81
N GLU A 78 13.89 0.89 -6.66
CA GLU A 78 15.21 0.82 -7.31
C GLU A 78 15.15 1.60 -8.62
N LEU A 79 15.97 2.64 -8.72
CA LEU A 79 16.16 3.46 -9.91
C LEU A 79 17.56 3.18 -10.49
N THR A 80 17.65 3.06 -11.80
CA THR A 80 18.91 2.79 -12.50
C THR A 80 19.10 3.82 -13.60
N GLY A 81 20.23 4.48 -13.63
CA GLY A 81 20.63 5.47 -14.63
C GLY A 81 22.08 5.26 -15.06
N VAL A 82 22.60 6.18 -15.85
CA VAL A 82 23.98 6.15 -16.36
C VAL A 82 25.05 6.17 -15.24
N ASN A 83 24.70 6.76 -14.09
CA ASN A 83 25.57 6.87 -12.93
C ASN A 83 25.43 5.68 -11.94
N GLY A 84 24.69 4.63 -12.30
CA GLY A 84 24.46 3.46 -11.45
C GLY A 84 23.06 3.38 -10.89
N LYS A 85 22.94 2.79 -9.68
CA LYS A 85 21.66 2.58 -9.01
C LYS A 85 21.52 3.51 -7.81
N ARG A 86 20.28 3.97 -7.58
CA ARG A 86 19.86 4.56 -6.30
C ARG A 86 18.60 3.88 -5.78
N TYR A 87 18.43 3.94 -4.48
CA TYR A 87 17.30 3.36 -3.76
C TYR A 87 16.55 4.46 -3.04
N LEU A 88 15.25 4.56 -3.28
CA LEU A 88 14.41 5.63 -2.74
C LEU A 88 13.20 5.02 -2.01
N PRO A 89 12.98 5.35 -0.72
CA PRO A 89 11.75 4.94 -0.05
C PRO A 89 10.52 5.40 -0.84
N ILE A 90 9.51 4.54 -0.94
CA ILE A 90 8.31 4.82 -1.74
C ILE A 90 7.60 6.12 -1.31
N LYS A 91 7.69 6.49 -0.02
CA LYS A 91 7.11 7.73 0.52
C LYS A 91 7.73 8.99 -0.09
N ASP A 92 8.98 8.91 -0.54
CA ASP A 92 9.74 10.02 -1.11
C ASP A 92 9.71 9.99 -2.65
N PHE A 93 9.17 8.90 -3.24
CA PHE A 93 9.11 8.71 -4.69
C PHE A 93 8.02 9.56 -5.37
N TYR A 94 6.89 9.81 -4.70
CA TYR A 94 5.78 10.60 -5.25
C TYR A 94 5.95 12.08 -4.87
N ILE A 95 6.24 12.94 -5.84
CA ILE A 95 6.44 14.39 -5.61
C ILE A 95 5.09 15.12 -5.56
N LYS A 96 4.24 14.86 -6.55
CA LYS A 96 2.86 15.38 -6.68
C LYS A 96 2.06 14.46 -7.58
N ALA A 97 0.74 14.65 -7.65
CA ALA A 97 -0.12 13.86 -8.54
C ALA A 97 0.40 13.85 -9.99
N GLY A 98 0.68 12.67 -10.51
CA GLY A 98 1.23 12.46 -11.85
C GLY A 98 2.73 12.79 -12.00
N THR A 99 3.45 12.97 -10.91
CA THR A 99 4.90 13.25 -10.95
C THR A 99 5.62 12.43 -9.88
N VAL A 100 6.67 11.75 -10.31
CA VAL A 100 7.53 10.93 -9.45
C VAL A 100 9.00 11.37 -9.57
N ASP A 101 9.83 11.01 -8.58
CA ASP A 101 11.24 11.33 -8.53
C ASP A 101 12.06 10.36 -9.42
N ILE A 102 12.04 10.62 -10.72
CA ILE A 102 12.86 9.95 -11.73
C ILE A 102 13.55 11.02 -12.59
N ASN A 103 14.86 10.95 -12.68
CA ASN A 103 15.62 11.87 -13.55
C ASN A 103 15.69 11.33 -15.00
N ILE A 104 14.60 11.54 -15.74
CA ILE A 104 14.47 11.07 -17.13
C ILE A 104 15.53 11.74 -18.04
N ALA A 105 15.92 12.98 -17.77
CA ALA A 105 16.91 13.69 -18.57
C ALA A 105 18.30 13.03 -18.51
N GLU A 106 18.61 12.34 -17.42
CA GLU A 106 19.83 11.55 -17.24
C GLU A 106 19.63 10.06 -17.55
N GLY A 107 18.54 9.69 -18.21
CA GLY A 107 18.25 8.32 -18.63
C GLY A 107 17.91 7.38 -17.47
N GLU A 108 17.42 7.90 -16.36
CA GLU A 108 17.04 7.08 -15.21
C GLU A 108 15.69 6.37 -15.44
N ILE A 109 15.63 5.10 -15.04
CA ILE A 109 14.42 4.28 -15.11
C ILE A 109 14.21 3.52 -13.80
N GLN A 110 12.96 3.24 -13.46
CA GLN A 110 12.62 2.31 -12.38
C GLN A 110 12.85 0.86 -12.84
N THR A 111 13.71 0.13 -12.14
CA THR A 111 14.07 -1.25 -12.49
C THR A 111 13.43 -2.29 -11.58
N ALA A 112 13.18 -1.96 -10.32
CA ALA A 112 12.50 -2.84 -9.37
C ALA A 112 11.80 -2.07 -8.23
N ILE A 113 11.00 -2.81 -7.48
CA ILE A 113 10.48 -2.43 -6.17
C ILE A 113 10.95 -3.52 -5.20
N LEU A 114 11.47 -3.10 -4.04
CA LEU A 114 11.88 -4.00 -2.97
C LEU A 114 10.94 -3.82 -1.77
N ILE A 115 10.55 -4.94 -1.17
CA ILE A 115 9.85 -4.94 0.13
C ILE A 115 10.83 -5.48 1.16
N PRO A 116 11.27 -4.65 2.13
CA PRO A 116 12.24 -5.07 3.14
C PRO A 116 11.73 -6.24 3.97
N LYS A 117 12.61 -7.20 4.34
CA LYS A 117 12.26 -8.30 5.25
C LYS A 117 11.57 -7.80 6.51
N ALA A 118 12.12 -6.77 7.14
CA ALA A 118 11.55 -6.18 8.35
C ALA A 118 10.09 -5.70 8.19
N SER A 119 9.65 -5.41 6.96
CA SER A 119 8.28 -4.94 6.69
C SER A 119 7.28 -6.08 6.52
N TRP A 120 7.71 -7.24 5.99
CA TRP A 120 6.79 -8.35 5.70
C TRP A 120 6.86 -9.50 6.71
N GLU A 121 7.99 -9.68 7.41
CA GLU A 121 8.16 -10.78 8.36
C GLU A 121 7.13 -10.69 9.49
N ASN A 122 6.42 -11.81 9.75
CA ASN A 122 5.34 -11.92 10.74
C ASN A 122 4.24 -10.87 10.61
N THR A 123 4.06 -10.33 9.41
CA THR A 123 3.10 -9.25 9.12
C THR A 123 2.03 -9.76 8.18
N LYS A 124 0.77 -9.47 8.49
CA LYS A 124 -0.39 -9.68 7.60
C LYS A 124 -1.11 -8.36 7.41
N GLY A 125 -1.91 -8.28 6.37
CA GLY A 125 -2.62 -7.04 6.11
C GLY A 125 -3.92 -7.26 5.35
N PHE A 126 -4.62 -6.15 5.13
CA PHE A 126 -5.85 -6.11 4.36
C PHE A 126 -5.93 -4.83 3.54
N TYR A 127 -6.44 -4.96 2.32
CA TYR A 127 -6.67 -3.84 1.42
C TYR A 127 -8.16 -3.66 1.15
N ILE A 128 -8.63 -2.43 1.20
CA ILE A 128 -9.98 -2.04 0.82
C ILE A 128 -9.90 -1.01 -0.30
N LYS A 129 -10.60 -1.29 -1.39
CA LYS A 129 -10.89 -0.33 -2.45
C LYS A 129 -12.33 0.11 -2.36
N TYR A 130 -12.55 1.39 -2.17
CA TYR A 130 -13.88 1.98 -2.34
C TYR A 130 -14.00 2.58 -3.75
N GLY A 131 -14.98 2.16 -4.48
CA GLY A 131 -15.31 2.62 -5.83
C GLY A 131 -16.82 2.77 -6.02
N MET A 132 -17.24 3.39 -7.12
CA MET A 132 -18.66 3.56 -7.45
C MET A 132 -19.31 2.29 -8.00
N ARG A 133 -18.49 1.29 -8.39
CA ARG A 133 -18.91 -0.02 -8.91
C ARG A 133 -17.89 -1.10 -8.54
N ASN A 134 -18.27 -2.36 -8.68
CA ASN A 134 -17.49 -3.49 -8.18
C ASN A 134 -16.28 -3.88 -9.06
N ALA A 135 -16.25 -3.48 -10.33
CA ALA A 135 -15.18 -3.83 -11.25
C ALA A 135 -14.88 -2.70 -12.24
N MET A 136 -13.68 -2.71 -12.82
CA MET A 136 -13.22 -1.76 -13.83
C MET A 136 -13.42 -0.30 -13.41
N GLU A 137 -13.09 0.00 -12.16
CA GLU A 137 -13.31 1.29 -11.52
C GLU A 137 -11.99 1.87 -11.00
N ILE A 138 -11.86 3.19 -11.10
CA ILE A 138 -10.80 3.94 -10.44
C ILE A 138 -11.21 4.13 -8.97
N ALA A 139 -10.31 3.83 -8.04
CA ALA A 139 -10.58 4.01 -6.63
C ALA A 139 -11.04 5.43 -6.30
N THR A 140 -12.17 5.54 -5.61
CA THR A 140 -12.58 6.78 -4.93
C THR A 140 -11.70 7.01 -3.72
N THR A 141 -11.36 5.93 -3.01
CA THR A 141 -10.36 5.88 -1.93
C THR A 141 -9.84 4.44 -1.84
N GLY A 142 -8.55 4.28 -1.61
CA GLY A 142 -7.91 2.99 -1.32
C GLY A 142 -7.27 3.03 0.07
N CYS A 143 -7.38 1.97 0.86
CA CYS A 143 -6.78 1.86 2.18
C CYS A 143 -6.10 0.51 2.33
N SER A 144 -4.85 0.50 2.76
CA SER A 144 -4.11 -0.70 3.13
C SER A 144 -3.65 -0.61 4.57
N VAL A 145 -3.92 -1.64 5.35
CA VAL A 145 -3.43 -1.77 6.73
C VAL A 145 -2.62 -3.05 6.84
N ASN A 146 -1.41 -2.95 7.38
CA ASN A 146 -0.54 -4.07 7.70
C ASN A 146 -0.33 -4.14 9.21
N VAL A 147 -0.40 -5.34 9.78
CA VAL A 147 -0.32 -5.58 11.21
C VAL A 147 0.71 -6.67 11.50
N ARG A 148 1.55 -6.43 12.49
CA ARG A 148 2.30 -7.43 13.22
C ARG A 148 1.83 -7.37 14.67
N LEU A 149 1.46 -8.51 15.22
CA LEU A 149 1.08 -8.66 16.62
C LEU A 149 2.24 -9.21 17.44
N SER A 150 2.20 -8.98 18.75
CA SER A 150 3.04 -9.69 19.72
C SER A 150 2.87 -11.21 19.60
N GLU A 151 3.77 -11.97 20.18
CA GLU A 151 3.74 -13.44 20.14
C GLU A 151 2.43 -14.01 20.70
N ASP A 152 1.94 -13.44 21.79
CA ASP A 152 0.67 -13.81 22.43
C ASP A 152 -0.57 -13.24 21.75
N LYS A 153 -0.42 -12.50 20.63
CA LYS A 153 -1.48 -11.86 19.82
C LYS A 153 -2.31 -10.79 20.55
N LYS A 154 -1.86 -10.31 21.70
CA LYS A 154 -2.62 -9.38 22.55
C LYS A 154 -2.22 -7.91 22.39
N THR A 155 -1.10 -7.64 21.72
CA THR A 155 -0.56 -6.29 21.56
C THR A 155 -0.26 -6.00 20.07
N PHE A 156 -0.54 -4.80 19.63
CA PHE A 156 -0.10 -4.29 18.33
C PHE A 156 1.40 -4.00 18.39
N ASP A 157 2.22 -4.93 17.93
CA ASP A 157 3.67 -4.71 17.84
C ASP A 157 4.00 -3.66 16.76
N ARG A 158 3.36 -3.79 15.60
CA ARG A 158 3.55 -2.84 14.50
C ARG A 158 2.32 -2.76 13.61
N VAL A 159 1.77 -1.58 13.47
CA VAL A 159 0.69 -1.26 12.53
C VAL A 159 1.19 -0.23 11.53
N ARG A 160 0.85 -0.43 10.26
CA ARG A 160 1.08 0.52 9.17
C ARG A 160 -0.21 0.71 8.41
N ILE A 161 -0.56 1.95 8.16
CA ILE A 161 -1.72 2.30 7.34
C ILE A 161 -1.33 3.28 6.25
N ALA A 162 -1.83 3.04 5.04
CA ALA A 162 -1.63 3.95 3.93
C ALA A 162 -2.88 4.08 3.07
N TYR A 163 -3.02 5.25 2.46
CA TYR A 163 -4.15 5.60 1.64
C TYR A 163 -3.75 5.98 0.21
N GLY A 164 -4.60 5.61 -0.74
CA GLY A 164 -4.72 6.24 -2.04
C GLY A 164 -5.91 7.21 -2.05
N VAL A 165 -5.77 8.33 -2.75
CA VAL A 165 -6.82 9.36 -2.94
C VAL A 165 -7.27 10.06 -1.63
N ALA A 166 -6.46 10.00 -0.59
CA ALA A 166 -6.69 10.72 0.67
C ALA A 166 -5.82 11.97 0.82
N GLY A 167 -4.94 12.23 -0.15
CA GLY A 167 -4.06 13.39 -0.25
C GLY A 167 -3.64 13.64 -1.69
N PRO A 168 -2.73 14.59 -1.93
CA PRO A 168 -2.21 14.89 -3.28
C PRO A 168 -1.36 13.75 -3.86
N VAL A 169 -0.78 12.91 -3.01
CA VAL A 169 -0.02 11.71 -3.36
C VAL A 169 -0.50 10.55 -2.49
N PRO A 170 -0.17 9.29 -2.83
CA PRO A 170 -0.34 8.17 -1.89
C PRO A 170 0.43 8.44 -0.61
N MET A 171 -0.15 8.13 0.55
CA MET A 171 0.43 8.55 1.83
C MET A 171 0.12 7.59 2.96
N ARG A 172 0.99 7.57 3.97
CA ARG A 172 0.71 6.92 5.26
C ARG A 172 -0.07 7.85 6.19
N ALA A 173 -0.65 7.28 7.26
CA ALA A 173 -1.26 8.03 8.34
C ALA A 173 -0.52 7.76 9.66
N PRO A 174 0.63 8.44 9.88
CA PRO A 174 1.50 8.19 11.04
C PRO A 174 0.84 8.52 12.38
N SER A 175 -0.08 9.48 12.44
CA SER A 175 -0.83 9.77 13.66
C SER A 175 -1.65 8.57 14.12
N ALA A 176 -2.35 7.90 13.19
CA ALA A 176 -3.07 6.67 13.50
C ALA A 176 -2.13 5.54 13.95
N GLU A 177 -1.00 5.35 13.29
CA GLU A 177 0.00 4.34 13.65
C GLU A 177 0.54 4.57 15.07
N ALA A 178 0.81 5.82 15.43
CA ALA A 178 1.32 6.18 16.75
C ALA A 178 0.34 5.88 17.89
N VAL A 179 -0.97 6.05 17.63
CA VAL A 179 -2.03 5.79 18.62
C VAL A 179 -2.10 4.32 19.01
N VAL A 180 -1.82 3.40 18.08
CA VAL A 180 -2.11 1.97 18.29
C VAL A 180 -0.86 1.11 18.52
N ASN A 181 0.30 1.52 18.02
CA ASN A 181 1.54 0.76 18.20
C ASN A 181 1.91 0.65 19.69
N GLY A 182 2.18 -0.56 20.15
CA GLY A 182 2.46 -0.88 21.55
C GLY A 182 1.22 -1.00 22.45
N GLN A 183 0.01 -0.78 21.91
CA GLN A 183 -1.23 -0.84 22.67
C GLN A 183 -1.90 -2.23 22.59
N PRO A 184 -2.74 -2.60 23.57
CA PRO A 184 -3.52 -3.83 23.54
C PRO A 184 -4.45 -3.91 22.33
N VAL A 185 -4.69 -5.13 21.84
CA VAL A 185 -5.63 -5.41 20.76
C VAL A 185 -7.07 -5.34 21.31
N THR A 186 -7.67 -4.17 21.25
CA THR A 186 -9.04 -3.89 21.75
C THR A 186 -9.83 -3.05 20.78
N MET A 187 -11.17 -3.14 20.83
CA MET A 187 -12.04 -2.28 20.01
C MET A 187 -11.83 -0.79 20.27
N GLU A 188 -11.54 -0.42 21.52
CA GLU A 188 -11.27 0.99 21.89
C GLU A 188 -10.05 1.53 21.12
N ASN A 189 -8.95 0.77 21.10
CA ASN A 189 -7.75 1.14 20.35
C ASN A 189 -7.97 1.13 18.83
N VAL A 190 -8.79 0.21 18.32
CA VAL A 190 -9.19 0.20 16.90
C VAL A 190 -9.99 1.46 16.54
N GLU A 191 -10.89 1.90 17.42
CA GLU A 191 -11.66 3.12 17.19
C GLU A 191 -10.79 4.38 17.30
N ALA A 192 -9.89 4.44 18.26
CA ALA A 192 -8.93 5.53 18.38
C ALA A 192 -8.04 5.63 17.13
N PHE A 193 -7.47 4.50 16.68
CA PHE A 193 -6.71 4.40 15.43
C PHE A 193 -7.50 4.92 14.22
N SER A 194 -8.74 4.45 14.07
CA SER A 194 -9.55 4.82 12.91
C SER A 194 -9.87 6.32 12.85
N ARG A 195 -10.07 6.97 13.99
CA ARG A 195 -10.32 8.42 14.06
C ARG A 195 -9.07 9.24 13.82
N ALA A 196 -7.92 8.78 14.31
CA ALA A 196 -6.65 9.49 14.20
C ALA A 196 -6.17 9.67 12.75
N VAL A 197 -6.66 8.85 11.79
CA VAL A 197 -6.34 9.06 10.36
C VAL A 197 -6.74 10.44 9.85
N LEU A 198 -7.74 11.10 10.48
CA LEU A 198 -8.22 12.42 10.07
C LEU A 198 -7.20 13.54 10.28
N GLU A 199 -6.19 13.31 11.12
CA GLU A 199 -5.11 14.25 11.37
C GLU A 199 -4.13 14.31 10.18
N ASP A 200 -3.97 13.21 9.45
CA ASP A 200 -3.00 13.10 8.36
C ASP A 200 -3.63 13.35 6.99
N ILE A 201 -4.88 12.97 6.78
CA ILE A 201 -5.50 12.98 5.46
C ILE A 201 -6.13 14.35 5.09
N ASN A 202 -5.96 14.71 3.82
CA ASN A 202 -6.58 15.92 3.26
C ASN A 202 -7.10 15.65 1.84
N PRO A 203 -8.17 14.83 1.69
CA PRO A 203 -8.73 14.52 0.39
C PRO A 203 -9.40 15.75 -0.25
N ARG A 204 -9.42 15.78 -1.57
CA ARG A 204 -10.09 16.82 -2.36
C ARG A 204 -11.54 16.47 -2.66
N ASP A 205 -12.33 17.48 -2.99
CA ASP A 205 -13.60 17.29 -3.68
C ASP A 205 -13.40 16.87 -5.13
N SER A 206 -14.26 16.02 -5.64
CA SER A 206 -14.33 15.65 -7.04
C SER A 206 -15.74 15.21 -7.42
N TRP A 207 -15.98 14.99 -8.72
CA TRP A 207 -17.27 14.49 -9.17
C TRP A 207 -17.61 13.08 -8.63
N ARG A 208 -16.58 12.30 -8.18
CA ARG A 208 -16.79 10.97 -7.60
C ARG A 208 -17.23 11.01 -6.13
N ALA A 209 -16.75 11.98 -5.37
CA ALA A 209 -17.08 12.10 -3.95
C ALA A 209 -16.64 13.44 -3.39
N SER A 210 -17.38 13.94 -2.41
CA SER A 210 -17.00 15.12 -1.63
C SER A 210 -15.84 14.80 -0.67
N LYS A 211 -15.13 15.84 -0.25
CA LYS A 211 -14.10 15.76 0.78
C LYS A 211 -14.65 15.18 2.09
N ALA A 212 -15.83 15.63 2.51
CA ALA A 212 -16.49 15.16 3.73
C ALA A 212 -16.78 13.65 3.67
N PHE A 213 -17.32 13.18 2.55
CA PHE A 213 -17.59 11.76 2.33
C PHE A 213 -16.30 10.93 2.35
N ARG A 214 -15.22 11.39 1.67
CA ARG A 214 -13.93 10.70 1.68
C ARG A 214 -13.33 10.57 3.07
N LYS A 215 -13.44 11.62 3.90
CA LYS A 215 -13.02 11.58 5.30
C LYS A 215 -13.82 10.55 6.10
N HIS A 216 -15.13 10.51 5.90
CA HIS A 216 -16.01 9.55 6.58
C HIS A 216 -15.64 8.10 6.21
N ILE A 217 -15.53 7.78 4.91
CA ILE A 217 -15.20 6.42 4.50
C ILE A 217 -13.75 6.03 4.86
N ALA A 218 -12.80 6.98 4.91
CA ALA A 218 -11.44 6.69 5.31
C ALA A 218 -11.36 6.16 6.75
N VAL A 219 -12.12 6.74 7.67
CA VAL A 219 -12.25 6.26 9.06
C VAL A 219 -12.80 4.84 9.09
N GLU A 220 -13.89 4.59 8.36
CA GLU A 220 -14.52 3.28 8.33
C GLU A 220 -13.63 2.21 7.68
N MET A 221 -12.91 2.57 6.60
CA MET A 221 -11.96 1.68 5.94
C MET A 221 -10.78 1.33 6.86
N ALA A 222 -10.25 2.31 7.61
CA ALA A 222 -9.20 2.07 8.59
C ALA A 222 -9.64 1.05 9.66
N LYS A 223 -10.82 1.25 10.23
CA LYS A 223 -11.41 0.36 11.23
C LYS A 223 -11.54 -1.07 10.70
N ARG A 224 -12.19 -1.24 9.55
CA ARG A 224 -12.43 -2.56 8.95
C ARG A 224 -11.13 -3.24 8.52
N ALA A 225 -10.22 -2.50 7.90
CA ALA A 225 -8.95 -3.05 7.46
C ALA A 225 -8.07 -3.47 8.64
N LEU A 226 -8.06 -2.72 9.75
CA LEU A 226 -7.32 -3.10 10.95
C LEU A 226 -7.89 -4.38 11.57
N ILE A 227 -9.21 -4.46 11.75
CA ILE A 227 -9.88 -5.64 12.29
C ILE A 227 -9.57 -6.89 11.45
N GLU A 228 -9.68 -6.77 10.13
CA GLU A 228 -9.42 -7.91 9.24
C GLU A 228 -7.93 -8.30 9.24
N SER A 229 -7.02 -7.33 9.32
CA SER A 229 -5.58 -7.58 9.42
C SER A 229 -5.22 -8.31 10.72
N VAL A 230 -5.86 -7.96 11.84
CA VAL A 230 -5.68 -8.65 13.13
C VAL A 230 -6.13 -10.11 13.02
N LYS A 231 -7.31 -10.36 12.44
CA LYS A 231 -7.79 -11.74 12.20
C LYS A 231 -6.83 -12.56 11.34
N ARG A 232 -6.29 -11.95 10.28
CA ARG A 232 -5.27 -12.59 9.42
C ARG A 232 -3.95 -12.90 10.15
N CYS A 233 -3.65 -12.16 11.21
CA CYS A 233 -2.53 -12.45 12.11
C CYS A 233 -2.84 -13.53 13.17
N GLY A 234 -4.09 -14.04 13.20
CA GLY A 234 -4.56 -14.97 14.22
C GLY A 234 -4.88 -14.32 15.57
N GLY A 235 -5.12 -13.01 15.59
CA GLY A 235 -5.62 -12.26 16.74
C GLY A 235 -7.15 -12.18 16.74
N GLU A 236 -7.71 -11.79 17.90
CA GLU A 236 -9.14 -11.57 18.11
C GLU A 236 -9.36 -10.14 18.66
N ILE A 237 -10.49 -9.50 18.25
CA ILE A 237 -10.93 -8.19 18.74
C ILE A 237 -12.36 -8.31 19.25
#